data_1042f8dc4fc2bf2345fdb0a9cbb97c43
#
_entry.id   1042f8dc4fc2bf2345fdb0a9cbb97c43
#
_cell.length_a   1.000
_cell.length_b   1.000
_cell.length_c   1.000
_cell.angle_alpha   90.00
_cell.angle_beta   90.00
_cell.angle_gamma   90.00
#
_symmetry.space_group_name_H-M   'P 1'
#
loop_
_entity.id
_entity.type
_entity.pdbx_description
1 polymer ?
#
loop_
_entity_poly.entity_id
_entity_poly.type
_entity_poly.pdbx_seq_one_letter_code
_entity_poly.pdbx_strand_id
1 'polypeptide(L)'
;MLGAGRQEAGGVLMPRVSVVLPVHNRADVLSRAIESVLAQELSDFELIVVDDGSTDESATLVQSFTDERVRLVRLDRNRGGNAARNEGVTAARSPLIAFLDSDDRYLPNKLAFVVGEFDRRPPLDLLVDSFVKIQPPGARKAEVVRRNPAIDDRELFRRALFTRQLWKATPAITVRREVALKVPFDETLRRLQDFDFLIRASELASCASTDQVLWVKYWDAGAISAQDNMIPANVELVRRHPEYLRNRAYRPGLAYALRLSAWRRMKKGDVGGIVRDLRNLAEAFGAGEAARLGIEALRPRPALRG
;
A
#
# COMPACT_ATOMS: atom_id res chain seq x y z
N MET A 1 -19.74 28.74 -1.06
CA MET A 1 -18.44 29.29 -0.61
C MET A 1 -18.39 29.16 0.90
N LEU A 2 -17.71 28.16 1.42
CA LEU A 2 -17.32 28.06 2.83
C LEU A 2 -15.86 27.58 2.79
N GLY A 3 -14.93 28.53 2.95
CA GLY A 3 -13.52 28.23 3.08
C GLY A 3 -13.28 27.51 4.40
N ALA A 4 -12.86 26.27 4.34
CA ALA A 4 -12.31 25.56 5.48
C ALA A 4 -11.13 26.37 6.01
N GLY A 5 -11.23 26.85 7.27
CA GLY A 5 -10.25 27.71 7.91
C GLY A 5 -8.84 27.08 7.82
N ARG A 6 -7.92 27.79 7.21
CA ARG A 6 -6.49 27.47 7.23
C ARG A 6 -6.01 27.59 8.68
N GLN A 7 -5.48 26.51 9.23
CA GLN A 7 -4.84 26.54 10.54
C GLN A 7 -3.44 27.17 10.39
N GLU A 8 -3.19 28.28 11.04
CA GLU A 8 -1.87 28.89 11.16
C GLU A 8 -1.22 28.47 12.48
N ALA A 9 -0.06 27.85 12.40
CA ALA A 9 0.83 27.67 13.52
C ALA A 9 2.06 28.56 13.29
N GLY A 10 2.12 29.71 13.96
CA GLY A 10 3.30 30.59 13.94
C GLY A 10 3.61 31.26 12.58
N GLY A 11 2.58 31.61 11.77
CA GLY A 11 2.77 32.35 10.50
C GLY A 11 3.23 31.50 9.31
N VAL A 12 3.46 30.19 9.48
CA VAL A 12 3.74 29.25 8.39
C VAL A 12 2.46 28.48 8.08
N LEU A 13 1.99 28.58 6.85
CA LEU A 13 0.83 27.82 6.37
C LEU A 13 1.16 26.32 6.47
N MET A 14 0.41 25.59 7.28
CA MET A 14 0.57 24.13 7.40
C MET A 14 0.11 23.45 6.10
N PRO A 15 0.93 22.59 5.48
CA PRO A 15 0.53 21.89 4.27
C PRO A 15 -0.68 20.99 4.56
N ARG A 16 -1.54 20.78 3.55
CA ARG A 16 -2.78 20.01 3.69
C ARG A 16 -2.53 18.50 3.70
N VAL A 17 -1.49 18.06 3.00
CA VAL A 17 -1.09 16.67 2.91
C VAL A 17 0.43 16.53 2.87
N SER A 18 0.98 15.58 3.62
CA SER A 18 2.38 15.17 3.54
C SER A 18 2.47 13.91 2.69
N VAL A 19 3.29 13.94 1.63
CA VAL A 19 3.63 12.74 0.86
C VAL A 19 4.88 12.14 1.47
N VAL A 20 4.81 10.88 1.91
CA VAL A 20 5.94 10.11 2.45
C VAL A 20 6.46 9.17 1.38
N LEU A 21 7.73 9.35 0.99
CA LEU A 21 8.41 8.60 -0.06
C LEU A 21 9.67 7.93 0.52
N PRO A 22 9.61 6.64 0.89
CA PRO A 22 10.79 5.90 1.30
C PRO A 22 11.67 5.55 0.10
N VAL A 23 12.98 5.66 0.25
CA VAL A 23 13.96 5.30 -0.77
C VAL A 23 15.15 4.55 -0.17
N HIS A 24 15.66 3.54 -0.88
CA HIS A 24 16.92 2.87 -0.61
C HIS A 24 17.54 2.35 -1.90
N ASN A 25 18.67 2.95 -2.31
CA ASN A 25 19.41 2.59 -3.52
C ASN A 25 18.51 2.55 -4.78
N ARG A 26 17.92 3.72 -5.13
CA ARG A 26 16.98 3.89 -6.24
C ARG A 26 17.20 5.18 -7.05
N ALA A 27 18.44 5.66 -7.13
CA ALA A 27 18.78 6.88 -7.85
C ALA A 27 18.28 6.89 -9.30
N ASP A 28 18.23 5.72 -9.94
CA ASP A 28 17.84 5.52 -11.34
C ASP A 28 16.36 5.80 -11.64
N VAL A 29 15.47 5.66 -10.65
CA VAL A 29 14.01 5.81 -10.83
C VAL A 29 13.37 6.89 -9.95
N LEU A 30 14.09 7.38 -8.95
CA LEU A 30 13.58 8.26 -7.91
C LEU A 30 13.11 9.63 -8.46
N SER A 31 13.79 10.20 -9.45
CA SER A 31 13.40 11.51 -10.06
C SER A 31 11.95 11.49 -10.52
N ARG A 32 11.51 10.43 -11.20
CA ARG A 32 10.14 10.30 -11.68
C ARG A 32 9.11 10.37 -10.56
N ALA A 33 9.39 9.75 -9.41
CA ALA A 33 8.49 9.79 -8.26
C ALA A 33 8.40 11.21 -7.69
N ILE A 34 9.54 11.88 -7.44
CA ILE A 34 9.60 13.24 -6.91
C ILE A 34 8.91 14.22 -7.87
N GLU A 35 9.26 14.21 -9.16
CA GLU A 35 8.67 15.08 -10.18
C GLU A 35 7.15 14.91 -10.26
N SER A 36 6.65 13.69 -10.11
CA SER A 36 5.21 13.44 -10.14
C SER A 36 4.46 14.08 -8.96
N VAL A 37 5.12 14.24 -7.82
CA VAL A 37 4.56 14.96 -6.66
C VAL A 37 4.68 16.47 -6.86
N LEU A 38 5.79 16.96 -7.38
CA LEU A 38 5.97 18.39 -7.65
C LEU A 38 5.02 18.91 -8.73
N ALA A 39 4.59 18.05 -9.66
CA ALA A 39 3.62 18.34 -10.73
C ALA A 39 2.16 18.18 -10.32
N GLN A 40 1.83 18.05 -9.02
CA GLN A 40 0.45 17.94 -8.56
C GLN A 40 -0.31 19.27 -8.73
N GLU A 41 -1.61 19.15 -9.09
CA GLU A 41 -2.53 20.29 -9.21
C GLU A 41 -2.73 21.03 -7.86
N LEU A 42 -2.70 20.30 -6.75
CA LEU A 42 -2.67 20.88 -5.41
C LEU A 42 -1.25 21.36 -5.12
N SER A 43 -1.08 22.64 -4.79
CA SER A 43 0.22 23.22 -4.41
C SER A 43 0.55 23.12 -2.92
N ASP A 44 -0.46 22.92 -2.09
CA ASP A 44 -0.39 22.99 -0.63
C ASP A 44 -0.08 21.61 -0.03
N PHE A 45 1.15 21.13 -0.26
CA PHE A 45 1.68 19.85 0.23
C PHE A 45 3.13 20.00 0.69
N GLU A 46 3.63 19.01 1.42
CA GLU A 46 5.06 18.74 1.59
C GLU A 46 5.40 17.33 1.07
N LEU A 47 6.61 17.15 0.55
CA LEU A 47 7.16 15.87 0.16
C LEU A 47 8.32 15.52 1.10
N ILE A 48 8.17 14.44 1.85
CA ILE A 48 9.17 13.90 2.78
C ILE A 48 9.78 12.67 2.14
N VAL A 49 10.98 12.81 1.58
CA VAL A 49 11.77 11.69 1.09
C VAL A 49 12.57 11.15 2.26
N VAL A 50 12.35 9.88 2.59
CA VAL A 50 13.08 9.22 3.68
C VAL A 50 14.10 8.26 3.08
N ASP A 51 15.37 8.66 3.13
CA ASP A 51 16.50 7.84 2.68
C ASP A 51 16.86 6.83 3.75
N ASP A 52 16.57 5.57 3.48
CA ASP A 52 16.80 4.42 4.37
C ASP A 52 18.25 3.92 4.26
N GLY A 53 19.21 4.83 4.45
CA GLY A 53 20.65 4.50 4.46
C GLY A 53 21.16 4.09 3.07
N SER A 54 20.81 4.82 2.01
CA SER A 54 21.35 4.56 0.66
C SER A 54 22.86 4.76 0.59
N THR A 55 23.49 3.95 -0.25
CA THR A 55 24.92 3.99 -0.58
C THR A 55 25.20 4.45 -2.01
N ASP A 56 24.12 4.63 -2.80
CA ASP A 56 24.17 5.21 -4.14
C ASP A 56 23.87 6.73 -4.11
N GLU A 57 23.68 7.34 -5.30
CA GLU A 57 23.42 8.76 -5.43
C GLU A 57 21.99 9.20 -5.04
N SER A 58 21.18 8.32 -4.42
CA SER A 58 19.78 8.64 -4.08
C SER A 58 19.66 9.89 -3.21
N ALA A 59 20.47 10.01 -2.15
CA ALA A 59 20.44 11.17 -1.26
C ALA A 59 20.88 12.46 -1.96
N THR A 60 21.96 12.40 -2.74
CA THR A 60 22.47 13.51 -3.56
C THR A 60 21.45 13.99 -4.57
N LEU A 61 20.75 13.05 -5.21
CA LEU A 61 19.67 13.36 -6.14
C LEU A 61 18.53 14.13 -5.46
N VAL A 62 18.08 13.71 -4.28
CA VAL A 62 17.04 14.45 -3.53
C VAL A 62 17.49 15.86 -3.19
N GLN A 63 18.76 16.04 -2.77
CA GLN A 63 19.32 17.35 -2.44
C GLN A 63 19.45 18.28 -3.65
N SER A 64 19.48 17.74 -4.88
CA SER A 64 19.51 18.55 -6.10
C SER A 64 18.17 19.23 -6.44
N PHE A 65 17.05 18.78 -5.82
CA PHE A 65 15.76 19.46 -5.95
C PHE A 65 15.72 20.70 -5.06
N THR A 66 15.54 21.87 -5.66
CA THR A 66 15.56 23.18 -4.97
C THR A 66 14.17 23.62 -4.47
N ASP A 67 13.13 22.83 -4.73
CA ASP A 67 11.76 23.13 -4.29
C ASP A 67 11.66 22.99 -2.76
N GLU A 68 11.26 24.07 -2.06
CA GLU A 68 11.16 24.14 -0.59
C GLU A 68 10.19 23.15 0.03
N ARG A 69 9.27 22.60 -0.78
CA ARG A 69 8.32 21.56 -0.37
C ARG A 69 8.97 20.20 -0.22
N VAL A 70 10.17 19.99 -0.78
CA VAL A 70 10.93 18.73 -0.69
C VAL A 70 11.82 18.74 0.54
N ARG A 71 11.66 17.73 1.38
CA ARG A 71 12.47 17.53 2.59
C ARG A 71 13.10 16.15 2.57
N LEU A 72 14.41 16.09 2.81
CA LEU A 72 15.14 14.84 2.98
C LEU A 72 15.25 14.51 4.48
N VAL A 73 14.82 13.31 4.86
CA VAL A 73 15.11 12.69 6.16
C VAL A 73 16.04 11.52 5.88
N ARG A 74 17.18 11.46 6.53
CA ARG A 74 18.16 10.41 6.30
C ARG A 74 18.33 9.53 7.53
N LEU A 75 18.23 8.21 7.33
CA LEU A 75 18.50 7.22 8.36
C LEU A 75 19.98 6.80 8.31
N ASP A 76 20.55 6.49 9.45
CA ASP A 76 21.96 6.12 9.56
C ASP A 76 22.27 4.77 8.87
N ARG A 77 21.28 3.91 8.72
CA ARG A 77 21.39 2.59 8.10
C ARG A 77 20.05 2.12 7.53
N ASN A 78 20.09 1.13 6.66
CA ASN A 78 18.89 0.47 6.15
C ASN A 78 18.14 -0.26 7.30
N ARG A 79 16.91 0.20 7.56
CA ARG A 79 15.96 -0.38 8.53
C ARG A 79 14.76 -1.01 7.84
N GLY A 80 14.64 -0.84 6.51
CA GLY A 80 13.54 -1.31 5.68
C GLY A 80 12.45 -0.27 5.45
N GLY A 81 11.73 -0.42 4.32
CA GLY A 81 10.75 0.57 3.87
C GLY A 81 9.62 0.86 4.87
N ASN A 82 9.30 -0.06 5.80
CA ASN A 82 8.30 0.18 6.84
C ASN A 82 8.81 1.16 7.88
N ALA A 83 10.07 1.00 8.34
CA ALA A 83 10.72 1.94 9.24
C ALA A 83 10.83 3.33 8.61
N ALA A 84 11.23 3.40 7.33
CA ALA A 84 11.30 4.66 6.61
C ALA A 84 9.91 5.34 6.49
N ARG A 85 8.83 4.57 6.24
CA ARG A 85 7.47 5.14 6.24
C ARG A 85 7.06 5.68 7.61
N ASN A 86 7.34 4.94 8.69
CA ASN A 86 7.04 5.36 10.06
C ASN A 86 7.81 6.64 10.41
N GLU A 87 9.06 6.73 10.02
CA GLU A 87 9.88 7.95 10.23
C GLU A 87 9.29 9.15 9.47
N GLY A 88 8.87 8.92 8.20
CA GLY A 88 8.22 9.95 7.39
C GLY A 88 6.89 10.43 8.00
N VAL A 89 6.07 9.52 8.55
CA VAL A 89 4.84 9.88 9.29
C VAL A 89 5.14 10.70 10.53
N THR A 90 6.21 10.38 11.24
CA THR A 90 6.65 11.13 12.43
C THR A 90 7.11 12.53 12.04
N ALA A 91 7.88 12.66 10.96
CA ALA A 91 8.41 13.93 10.45
C ALA A 91 7.36 14.82 9.78
N ALA A 92 6.19 14.26 9.42
CA ALA A 92 5.12 14.95 8.73
C ALA A 92 4.47 16.03 9.61
N ARG A 93 4.11 17.16 8.96
CA ARG A 93 3.44 18.29 9.60
C ARG A 93 1.95 18.37 9.27
N SER A 94 1.53 17.74 8.17
CA SER A 94 0.15 17.81 7.67
C SER A 94 -0.78 16.88 8.43
N PRO A 95 -2.09 17.20 8.47
CA PRO A 95 -3.11 16.32 9.04
C PRO A 95 -3.36 15.06 8.23
N LEU A 96 -2.99 15.05 6.93
CA LEU A 96 -3.13 13.90 6.04
C LEU A 96 -1.76 13.39 5.59
N ILE A 97 -1.64 12.07 5.50
CA ILE A 97 -0.47 11.36 4.97
C ILE A 97 -0.89 10.61 3.71
N ALA A 98 -0.16 10.81 2.62
CA ALA A 98 -0.22 9.99 1.42
C ALA A 98 1.14 9.31 1.23
N PHE A 99 1.16 8.06 0.76
CA PHE A 99 2.40 7.32 0.55
C PHE A 99 2.70 7.18 -0.94
N LEU A 100 3.99 7.22 -1.31
CA LEU A 100 4.45 6.95 -2.67
C LEU A 100 5.70 6.08 -2.60
N ASP A 101 5.74 4.98 -3.35
CA ASP A 101 6.95 4.16 -3.50
C ASP A 101 7.90 4.82 -4.54
N SER A 102 9.21 4.69 -4.35
CA SER A 102 10.23 5.38 -5.14
C SER A 102 10.27 4.99 -6.62
N ASP A 103 9.66 3.85 -6.98
CA ASP A 103 9.55 3.33 -8.35
C ASP A 103 8.20 3.61 -9.03
N ASP A 104 7.25 4.25 -8.34
CA ASP A 104 5.90 4.57 -8.82
C ASP A 104 5.75 6.08 -9.14
N ARG A 105 4.59 6.52 -9.61
CA ARG A 105 4.27 7.94 -9.79
C ARG A 105 2.81 8.26 -9.53
N TYR A 106 2.52 9.45 -9.05
CA TYR A 106 1.17 10.00 -8.96
C TYR A 106 0.68 10.55 -10.30
N LEU A 107 -0.64 10.51 -10.53
CA LEU A 107 -1.30 11.30 -11.57
C LEU A 107 -1.52 12.73 -11.06
N PRO A 108 -1.61 13.75 -11.95
CA PRO A 108 -1.61 15.16 -11.55
C PRO A 108 -2.70 15.56 -10.54
N ASN A 109 -3.86 14.92 -10.61
CA ASN A 109 -5.02 15.20 -9.78
C ASN A 109 -5.07 14.45 -8.44
N LYS A 110 -4.07 13.62 -8.11
CA LYS A 110 -4.15 12.74 -6.93
C LYS A 110 -4.33 13.50 -5.63
N LEU A 111 -3.46 14.46 -5.34
CA LEU A 111 -3.51 15.16 -4.06
C LEU A 111 -4.76 16.03 -3.93
N ALA A 112 -5.16 16.72 -5.01
CA ALA A 112 -6.39 17.50 -5.03
C ALA A 112 -7.63 16.63 -4.77
N PHE A 113 -7.69 15.46 -5.41
CA PHE A 113 -8.80 14.52 -5.24
C PHE A 113 -8.88 14.01 -3.79
N VAL A 114 -7.80 13.45 -3.25
CA VAL A 114 -7.83 12.86 -1.90
C VAL A 114 -8.14 13.90 -0.84
N VAL A 115 -7.51 15.07 -0.89
CA VAL A 115 -7.79 16.16 0.05
C VAL A 115 -9.26 16.58 -0.03
N GLY A 116 -9.83 16.71 -1.24
CA GLY A 116 -11.24 17.01 -1.43
C GLY A 116 -12.18 15.94 -0.85
N GLU A 117 -11.79 14.63 -0.89
CA GLU A 117 -12.56 13.56 -0.27
C GLU A 117 -12.62 13.69 1.26
N PHE A 118 -11.48 13.99 1.91
CA PHE A 118 -11.43 14.18 3.36
C PHE A 118 -12.18 15.46 3.80
N ASP A 119 -12.18 16.52 2.99
CA ASP A 119 -12.96 17.75 3.27
C ASP A 119 -14.46 17.51 3.20
N ARG A 120 -14.91 16.77 2.16
CA ARG A 120 -16.34 16.49 1.97
C ARG A 120 -16.87 15.48 2.97
N ARG A 121 -16.01 14.66 3.54
CA ARG A 121 -16.36 13.59 4.48
C ARG A 121 -15.50 13.71 5.75
N PRO A 122 -15.78 14.68 6.65
CA PRO A 122 -14.97 14.88 7.86
C PRO A 122 -14.75 13.63 8.72
N PRO A 123 -15.70 12.67 8.83
CA PRO A 123 -15.47 11.43 9.55
C PRO A 123 -14.52 10.44 8.85
N LEU A 124 -14.15 10.69 7.58
CA LEU A 124 -13.23 9.81 6.84
C LEU A 124 -11.82 9.91 7.43
N ASP A 125 -11.24 8.75 7.76
CA ASP A 125 -9.90 8.64 8.31
C ASP A 125 -8.90 8.00 7.35
N LEU A 126 -9.38 7.13 6.44
CA LEU A 126 -8.54 6.39 5.52
C LEU A 126 -9.24 6.18 4.18
N LEU A 127 -8.54 6.48 3.08
CA LEU A 127 -9.00 6.25 1.71
C LEU A 127 -8.02 5.35 0.96
N VAL A 128 -8.56 4.36 0.22
CA VAL A 128 -7.80 3.51 -0.72
C VAL A 128 -8.29 3.78 -2.13
N ASP A 129 -7.42 4.27 -2.99
CA ASP A 129 -7.73 4.58 -4.39
C ASP A 129 -7.27 3.50 -5.39
N SER A 130 -7.51 3.74 -6.66
CA SER A 130 -7.24 2.84 -7.78
C SER A 130 -6.00 3.26 -8.57
N PHE A 131 -5.48 2.37 -9.41
CA PHE A 131 -4.24 2.62 -10.14
C PHE A 131 -4.16 1.91 -11.50
N VAL A 132 -3.25 2.37 -12.34
CA VAL A 132 -2.76 1.65 -13.51
C VAL A 132 -1.49 0.89 -13.15
N LYS A 133 -1.42 -0.38 -13.55
CA LYS A 133 -0.19 -1.17 -13.46
C LYS A 133 0.42 -1.35 -14.83
N ILE A 134 1.64 -0.84 -15.02
CA ILE A 134 2.48 -1.14 -16.16
C ILE A 134 2.96 -2.58 -16.06
N GLN A 135 2.89 -3.32 -17.16
CA GLN A 135 3.26 -4.73 -17.20
C GLN A 135 4.71 -4.87 -17.72
N PRO A 136 5.36 -6.03 -17.43
CA PRO A 136 6.68 -6.31 -17.99
C PRO A 136 6.66 -6.29 -19.53
N PRO A 137 7.80 -6.02 -20.18
CA PRO A 137 7.95 -6.15 -21.62
C PRO A 137 7.50 -7.53 -22.11
N GLY A 138 6.78 -7.58 -23.24
CA GLY A 138 6.23 -8.82 -23.80
C GLY A 138 4.91 -9.30 -23.18
N ALA A 139 4.35 -8.61 -22.20
CA ALA A 139 3.03 -8.91 -21.69
C ALA A 139 1.93 -8.65 -22.75
N ARG A 140 0.85 -9.46 -22.73
CA ARG A 140 -0.30 -9.32 -23.65
C ARG A 140 -0.91 -7.90 -23.68
N LYS A 141 -0.88 -7.20 -22.56
CA LYS A 141 -1.31 -5.81 -22.42
C LYS A 141 -0.18 -5.03 -21.75
N ALA A 142 0.16 -3.86 -22.29
CA ALA A 142 1.17 -3.00 -21.70
C ALA A 142 0.74 -2.45 -20.33
N GLU A 143 -0.55 -2.21 -20.18
CA GLU A 143 -1.14 -1.62 -18.98
C GLU A 143 -2.37 -2.40 -18.51
N VAL A 144 -2.60 -2.41 -17.19
CA VAL A 144 -3.79 -2.99 -16.58
C VAL A 144 -4.34 -2.05 -15.52
N VAL A 145 -5.56 -1.56 -15.71
CA VAL A 145 -6.25 -0.76 -14.71
C VAL A 145 -6.69 -1.66 -13.54
N ARG A 146 -6.42 -1.22 -12.32
CA ARG A 146 -6.81 -1.84 -11.06
C ARG A 146 -7.80 -0.92 -10.35
N ARG A 147 -9.09 -1.12 -10.63
CA ARG A 147 -10.16 -0.34 -10.02
C ARG A 147 -10.65 -1.01 -8.74
N ASN A 148 -10.72 -0.24 -7.68
CA ASN A 148 -11.39 -0.62 -6.44
C ASN A 148 -12.89 -0.37 -6.59
N PRO A 149 -13.75 -1.12 -5.90
CA PRO A 149 -15.13 -0.72 -5.71
C PRO A 149 -15.18 0.58 -4.88
N ALA A 150 -16.15 1.44 -5.17
CA ALA A 150 -16.46 2.57 -4.30
C ALA A 150 -17.16 2.05 -3.05
N ILE A 151 -16.53 2.16 -1.90
CA ILE A 151 -17.04 1.70 -0.60
C ILE A 151 -16.84 2.82 0.40
N ASP A 152 -17.87 3.13 1.17
CA ASP A 152 -17.89 4.09 2.29
C ASP A 152 -18.41 3.48 3.60
N ASP A 153 -18.78 2.21 3.57
CA ASP A 153 -19.15 1.41 4.73
C ASP A 153 -17.94 0.63 5.27
N ARG A 154 -17.68 0.75 6.57
CA ARG A 154 -16.53 0.13 7.25
C ARG A 154 -16.56 -1.39 7.19
N GLU A 155 -17.69 -2.03 7.42
CA GLU A 155 -17.80 -3.49 7.44
C GLU A 155 -17.62 -4.05 6.02
N LEU A 156 -18.21 -3.38 5.03
CA LEU A 156 -18.03 -3.74 3.63
C LEU A 156 -16.57 -3.55 3.19
N PHE A 157 -15.90 -2.47 3.64
CA PHE A 157 -14.47 -2.24 3.40
C PHE A 157 -13.62 -3.37 4.01
N ARG A 158 -13.84 -3.72 5.28
CA ARG A 158 -13.15 -4.84 5.94
C ARG A 158 -13.37 -6.15 5.20
N ARG A 159 -14.61 -6.45 4.84
CA ARG A 159 -14.95 -7.64 4.05
C ARG A 159 -14.22 -7.67 2.71
N ALA A 160 -14.21 -6.54 1.96
CA ALA A 160 -13.51 -6.43 0.70
C ALA A 160 -12.00 -6.61 0.85
N LEU A 161 -11.42 -6.09 1.94
CA LEU A 161 -10.02 -6.25 2.29
C LEU A 161 -9.68 -7.73 2.56
N PHE A 162 -10.37 -8.38 3.50
CA PHE A 162 -10.12 -9.79 3.86
C PHE A 162 -10.39 -10.76 2.70
N THR A 163 -11.38 -10.49 1.86
CA THR A 163 -11.67 -11.30 0.65
C THR A 163 -10.79 -10.95 -0.54
N ARG A 164 -9.79 -10.07 -0.36
CA ARG A 164 -8.83 -9.66 -1.39
C ARG A 164 -9.49 -8.98 -2.61
N GLN A 165 -10.59 -8.30 -2.42
CA GLN A 165 -11.29 -7.59 -3.48
C GLN A 165 -10.83 -6.15 -3.66
N LEU A 166 -10.11 -5.60 -2.67
CA LEU A 166 -9.39 -4.35 -2.83
C LEU A 166 -8.03 -4.57 -3.50
N TRP A 167 -7.78 -3.80 -4.55
CA TRP A 167 -6.46 -3.61 -5.11
C TRP A 167 -5.72 -2.58 -4.24
N LYS A 168 -4.76 -3.02 -3.48
CA LYS A 168 -4.00 -2.16 -2.59
C LYS A 168 -2.52 -2.29 -2.88
N ALA A 169 -1.85 -1.22 -2.64
CA ALA A 169 -0.42 -1.07 -2.47
C ALA A 169 -0.25 0.21 -1.65
N THR A 170 0.90 0.40 -1.07
CA THR A 170 1.15 1.56 -0.21
C THR A 170 0.79 2.90 -0.88
N PRO A 171 1.11 3.13 -2.18
CA PRO A 171 0.75 4.39 -2.85
C PRO A 171 -0.76 4.64 -3.03
N ALA A 172 -1.61 3.61 -2.86
CA ALA A 172 -3.07 3.79 -2.88
C ALA A 172 -3.63 4.36 -1.57
N ILE A 173 -2.84 4.42 -0.50
CA ILE A 173 -3.31 4.76 0.85
C ILE A 173 -3.11 6.25 1.11
N THR A 174 -4.21 6.92 1.48
CA THR A 174 -4.18 8.24 2.14
C THR A 174 -4.90 8.11 3.47
N VAL A 175 -4.31 8.64 4.54
CA VAL A 175 -4.79 8.41 5.92
C VAL A 175 -4.58 9.65 6.78
N ARG A 176 -5.44 9.88 7.78
CA ARG A 176 -5.17 10.90 8.80
C ARG A 176 -3.90 10.57 9.56
N ARG A 177 -3.05 11.58 9.76
CA ARG A 177 -1.76 11.42 10.45
C ARG A 177 -1.92 10.79 11.83
N GLU A 178 -2.94 11.18 12.57
CA GLU A 178 -3.22 10.62 13.90
C GLU A 178 -3.48 9.11 13.89
N VAL A 179 -4.15 8.60 12.83
CA VAL A 179 -4.37 7.16 12.65
C VAL A 179 -3.05 6.47 12.29
N ALA A 180 -2.26 7.04 11.37
CA ALA A 180 -0.97 6.49 10.98
C ALA A 180 0.02 6.41 12.16
N LEU A 181 -0.02 7.37 13.08
CA LEU A 181 0.78 7.36 14.31
C LEU A 181 0.31 6.30 15.32
N LYS A 182 -1.01 6.07 15.43
CA LYS A 182 -1.57 5.02 16.31
C LYS A 182 -1.34 3.61 15.77
N VAL A 183 -1.24 3.47 14.45
CA VAL A 183 -1.13 2.20 13.74
C VAL A 183 0.10 2.25 12.82
N PRO A 184 1.34 2.28 13.34
CA PRO A 184 2.53 2.30 12.49
C PRO A 184 2.64 1.03 11.65
N PHE A 185 3.36 1.11 10.52
CA PHE A 185 3.74 -0.09 9.76
C PHE A 185 4.60 -1.02 10.62
N ASP A 186 4.32 -2.32 10.57
CA ASP A 186 5.11 -3.31 11.30
C ASP A 186 6.47 -3.52 10.61
N GLU A 187 7.56 -3.10 11.27
CA GLU A 187 8.91 -3.14 10.73
C GLU A 187 9.45 -4.57 10.53
N THR A 188 8.81 -5.57 11.16
CA THR A 188 9.20 -6.98 11.01
C THR A 188 8.63 -7.62 9.74
N LEU A 189 7.58 -7.00 9.14
CA LEU A 189 6.95 -7.50 7.93
C LEU A 189 7.70 -7.05 6.68
N ARG A 190 8.25 -8.00 5.94
CA ARG A 190 8.88 -7.75 4.63
C ARG A 190 7.89 -7.71 3.47
N ARG A 191 6.68 -8.25 3.66
CA ARG A 191 5.62 -8.33 2.64
C ARG A 191 4.25 -8.23 3.27
N LEU A 192 3.27 -7.80 2.46
CA LEU A 192 1.88 -7.62 2.87
C LEU A 192 1.71 -6.60 4.00
N GLN A 193 2.70 -5.72 4.16
CA GLN A 193 2.67 -4.61 5.13
C GLN A 193 1.50 -3.66 4.90
N ASP A 194 1.10 -3.48 3.64
CA ASP A 194 -0.10 -2.73 3.24
C ASP A 194 -1.39 -3.39 3.74
N PHE A 195 -1.47 -4.73 3.68
CA PHE A 195 -2.60 -5.46 4.24
C PHE A 195 -2.66 -5.37 5.76
N ASP A 196 -1.55 -5.64 6.43
CA ASP A 196 -1.45 -5.56 7.88
C ASP A 196 -1.85 -4.18 8.39
N PHE A 197 -1.29 -3.12 7.78
CA PHE A 197 -1.63 -1.74 8.10
C PHE A 197 -3.13 -1.47 7.92
N LEU A 198 -3.70 -1.83 6.76
CA LEU A 198 -5.12 -1.59 6.46
C LEU A 198 -6.06 -2.37 7.38
N ILE A 199 -5.73 -3.62 7.75
CA ILE A 199 -6.52 -4.41 8.69
C ILE A 199 -6.54 -3.73 10.06
N ARG A 200 -5.37 -3.38 10.62
CA ARG A 200 -5.27 -2.73 11.94
C ARG A 200 -5.91 -1.34 11.93
N ALA A 201 -5.67 -0.55 10.89
CA ALA A 201 -6.29 0.78 10.76
C ALA A 201 -7.83 0.68 10.68
N SER A 202 -8.37 -0.28 9.94
CA SER A 202 -9.82 -0.48 9.80
C SER A 202 -10.54 -0.90 11.09
N GLU A 203 -9.82 -1.25 12.13
CA GLU A 203 -10.40 -1.50 13.47
C GLU A 203 -10.74 -0.22 14.21
N LEU A 204 -9.99 0.86 13.94
CA LEU A 204 -10.06 2.12 14.69
C LEU A 204 -10.65 3.27 13.86
N ALA A 205 -10.55 3.18 12.53
CA ALA A 205 -10.75 4.27 11.60
C ALA A 205 -11.97 4.08 10.69
N SER A 206 -12.55 5.19 10.25
CA SER A 206 -13.53 5.23 9.16
C SER A 206 -12.80 5.08 7.84
N CYS A 207 -13.06 3.98 7.12
CA CYS A 207 -12.34 3.60 5.91
C CYS A 207 -13.23 3.63 4.69
N ALA A 208 -12.70 4.12 3.57
CA ALA A 208 -13.36 4.11 2.28
C ALA A 208 -12.43 3.64 1.17
N SER A 209 -13.01 3.25 0.05
CA SER A 209 -12.28 3.05 -1.21
C SER A 209 -12.98 3.73 -2.37
N THR A 210 -12.21 4.07 -3.42
CA THR A 210 -12.70 4.73 -4.62
C THR A 210 -12.19 4.06 -5.89
N ASP A 211 -12.99 4.12 -6.94
CA ASP A 211 -12.64 3.64 -8.27
C ASP A 211 -11.76 4.61 -9.07
N GLN A 212 -11.48 5.80 -8.51
CA GLN A 212 -10.65 6.79 -9.16
C GLN A 212 -9.22 6.33 -9.29
N VAL A 213 -8.71 6.36 -10.52
CA VAL A 213 -7.32 5.99 -10.85
C VAL A 213 -6.45 7.20 -10.63
N LEU A 214 -5.56 7.14 -9.62
CA LEU A 214 -4.82 8.32 -9.16
C LEU A 214 -3.29 8.15 -9.20
N TRP A 215 -2.79 6.96 -9.55
CA TRP A 215 -1.35 6.72 -9.65
C TRP A 215 -1.02 5.57 -10.60
N VAL A 216 0.25 5.44 -10.93
CA VAL A 216 0.78 4.43 -11.84
C VAL A 216 1.83 3.59 -11.13
N LYS A 217 1.59 2.28 -11.11
CA LYS A 217 2.56 1.30 -10.63
C LYS A 217 3.41 0.81 -11.79
N TYR A 218 4.70 1.02 -11.72
CA TYR A 218 5.63 0.49 -12.71
C TYR A 218 6.04 -0.95 -12.39
N TRP A 219 6.35 -1.69 -13.44
CA TRP A 219 6.99 -2.97 -13.30
C TRP A 219 8.48 -2.77 -13.01
N ASP A 220 8.98 -3.47 -12.00
CA ASP A 220 10.38 -3.54 -11.66
C ASP A 220 10.78 -5.00 -11.41
N ALA A 221 11.82 -5.49 -12.10
CA ALA A 221 12.33 -6.85 -11.95
C ALA A 221 12.92 -7.10 -10.55
N GLY A 222 13.49 -6.06 -9.92
CA GLY A 222 14.06 -6.09 -8.58
C GLY A 222 13.04 -5.92 -7.46
N ALA A 223 11.76 -5.66 -7.78
CA ALA A 223 10.74 -5.43 -6.78
C ALA A 223 10.52 -6.65 -5.88
N ILE A 224 10.33 -6.39 -4.58
CA ILE A 224 9.97 -7.43 -3.59
C ILE A 224 8.74 -8.23 -4.06
N SER A 225 7.80 -7.59 -4.77
CA SER A 225 6.60 -8.22 -5.31
C SER A 225 6.88 -9.25 -6.42
N ALA A 226 8.05 -9.25 -7.02
CA ALA A 226 8.47 -10.23 -8.03
C ALA A 226 8.95 -11.56 -7.43
N GLN A 227 9.31 -11.58 -6.15
CA GLN A 227 9.82 -12.77 -5.47
C GLN A 227 8.71 -13.78 -5.15
N ASP A 228 9.05 -15.07 -5.11
CA ASP A 228 8.10 -16.20 -4.99
C ASP A 228 7.95 -16.69 -3.53
N ASN A 229 7.66 -15.76 -2.60
CA ASN A 229 7.49 -16.05 -1.17
C ASN A 229 6.09 -15.66 -0.63
N MET A 230 5.06 -15.79 -1.47
CA MET A 230 3.70 -15.36 -1.13
C MET A 230 3.06 -16.18 -0.02
N ILE A 231 3.29 -17.50 0.04
CA ILE A 231 2.64 -18.36 1.05
C ILE A 231 3.24 -18.11 2.45
N PRO A 232 4.56 -18.09 2.67
CA PRO A 232 5.10 -17.70 3.97
C PRO A 232 4.61 -16.33 4.46
N ALA A 233 4.53 -15.34 3.58
CA ALA A 233 4.01 -14.02 3.93
C ALA A 233 2.52 -14.06 4.32
N ASN A 234 1.70 -14.88 3.64
CA ASN A 234 0.30 -15.06 4.01
C ASN A 234 0.12 -15.83 5.32
N VAL A 235 0.97 -16.83 5.60
CA VAL A 235 0.97 -17.53 6.89
C VAL A 235 1.25 -16.54 8.01
N GLU A 236 2.26 -15.68 7.84
CA GLU A 236 2.60 -14.66 8.83
C GLU A 236 1.46 -13.65 9.02
N LEU A 237 0.84 -13.19 7.93
CA LEU A 237 -0.31 -12.28 8.00
C LEU A 237 -1.49 -12.93 8.76
N VAL A 238 -1.80 -14.21 8.51
CA VAL A 238 -2.90 -14.92 9.17
C VAL A 238 -2.62 -15.17 10.65
N ARG A 239 -1.35 -15.41 11.03
CA ARG A 239 -0.97 -15.51 12.45
C ARG A 239 -1.24 -14.22 13.21
N ARG A 240 -1.02 -13.08 12.56
CA ARG A 240 -1.31 -11.75 13.13
C ARG A 240 -2.79 -11.42 13.12
N HIS A 241 -3.52 -11.91 12.12
CA HIS A 241 -4.94 -11.65 11.89
C HIS A 241 -5.73 -12.96 11.81
N PRO A 242 -5.99 -13.63 12.97
CA PRO A 242 -6.64 -14.94 13.02
C PRO A 242 -8.09 -14.91 12.52
N GLU A 243 -8.68 -13.75 12.31
CA GLU A 243 -10.00 -13.57 11.71
C GLU A 243 -10.11 -14.23 10.33
N TYR A 244 -9.00 -14.31 9.58
CA TYR A 244 -8.96 -15.05 8.30
C TYR A 244 -9.46 -16.49 8.42
N LEU A 245 -9.19 -17.15 9.55
CA LEU A 245 -9.60 -18.53 9.80
C LEU A 245 -10.91 -18.62 10.60
N ARG A 246 -11.12 -17.72 11.56
CA ARG A 246 -12.30 -17.71 12.42
C ARG A 246 -13.56 -17.29 11.68
N ASN A 247 -13.46 -16.31 10.78
CA ASN A 247 -14.58 -15.82 9.99
C ASN A 247 -14.65 -16.53 8.64
N ARG A 248 -15.67 -17.37 8.44
CA ARG A 248 -15.86 -18.09 7.17
C ARG A 248 -15.97 -17.18 5.95
N ALA A 249 -16.48 -15.95 6.13
CA ALA A 249 -16.60 -14.97 5.04
C ALA A 249 -15.22 -14.46 4.56
N TYR A 250 -14.16 -14.58 5.35
CA TYR A 250 -12.82 -14.08 5.04
C TYR A 250 -11.89 -15.14 4.41
N ARG A 251 -12.16 -16.43 4.63
CA ARG A 251 -11.39 -17.55 4.08
C ARG A 251 -11.17 -17.50 2.57
N PRO A 252 -12.15 -17.10 1.73
CA PRO A 252 -11.94 -17.02 0.30
C PRO A 252 -10.76 -16.15 -0.14
N GLY A 253 -10.40 -15.14 0.64
CA GLY A 253 -9.24 -14.29 0.36
C GLY A 253 -7.91 -15.02 0.52
N LEU A 254 -7.79 -15.89 1.54
CA LEU A 254 -6.60 -16.74 1.74
C LEU A 254 -6.54 -17.86 0.69
N ALA A 255 -7.67 -18.50 0.42
CA ALA A 255 -7.79 -19.50 -0.65
C ALA A 255 -7.41 -18.92 -2.03
N TYR A 256 -7.79 -17.69 -2.32
CA TYR A 256 -7.37 -16.99 -3.53
C TYR A 256 -5.85 -16.78 -3.59
N ALA A 257 -5.21 -16.42 -2.49
CA ALA A 257 -3.75 -16.26 -2.44
C ALA A 257 -3.03 -17.60 -2.69
N LEU A 258 -3.55 -18.70 -2.14
CA LEU A 258 -3.05 -20.05 -2.39
C LEU A 258 -3.20 -20.44 -3.86
N ARG A 259 -4.37 -20.23 -4.45
CA ARG A 259 -4.61 -20.49 -5.88
C ARG A 259 -3.64 -19.73 -6.78
N LEU A 260 -3.41 -18.45 -6.47
CA LEU A 260 -2.50 -17.61 -7.26
C LEU A 260 -1.05 -18.10 -7.16
N SER A 261 -0.60 -18.52 -5.96
CA SER A 261 0.71 -19.13 -5.77
C SER A 261 0.85 -20.44 -6.56
N ALA A 262 -0.10 -21.36 -6.41
CA ALA A 262 -0.12 -22.63 -7.13
C ALA A 262 -0.08 -22.44 -8.65
N TRP A 263 -0.89 -21.50 -9.19
CA TRP A 263 -0.90 -21.20 -10.62
C TRP A 263 0.45 -20.66 -11.13
N ARG A 264 1.09 -19.77 -10.37
CA ARG A 264 2.43 -19.23 -10.73
C ARG A 264 3.47 -20.32 -10.74
N ARG A 265 3.46 -21.23 -9.75
CA ARG A 265 4.38 -22.36 -9.67
C ARG A 265 4.15 -23.37 -10.79
N MET A 266 2.89 -23.70 -11.10
CA MET A 266 2.56 -24.56 -12.24
C MET A 266 3.11 -24.02 -13.56
N LYS A 267 2.98 -22.71 -13.81
CA LYS A 267 3.56 -22.07 -15.00
C LYS A 267 5.08 -22.21 -15.10
N LYS A 268 5.75 -22.35 -13.97
CA LYS A 268 7.22 -22.55 -13.90
C LYS A 268 7.62 -24.03 -13.82
N GLY A 269 6.65 -24.97 -13.82
CA GLY A 269 6.92 -26.38 -13.59
C GLY A 269 7.36 -26.73 -12.16
N ASP A 270 7.19 -25.81 -11.19
CA ASP A 270 7.63 -25.96 -9.78
C ASP A 270 6.57 -26.71 -8.94
N VAL A 271 6.39 -28.00 -9.20
CA VAL A 271 5.48 -28.87 -8.43
C VAL A 271 5.96 -29.02 -6.98
N GLY A 272 7.28 -29.12 -6.76
CA GLY A 272 7.87 -29.19 -5.42
C GLY A 272 7.54 -27.97 -4.56
N GLY A 273 7.47 -26.79 -5.18
CA GLY A 273 7.04 -25.55 -4.51
C GLY A 273 5.57 -25.59 -4.09
N ILE A 274 4.67 -26.19 -4.87
CA ILE A 274 3.26 -26.35 -4.48
C ILE A 274 3.16 -27.24 -3.24
N VAL A 275 3.90 -28.35 -3.21
CA VAL A 275 3.93 -29.26 -2.05
C VAL A 275 4.47 -28.56 -0.81
N ARG A 276 5.55 -27.76 -0.94
CA ARG A 276 6.07 -26.94 0.16
C ARG A 276 5.05 -25.94 0.68
N ASP A 277 4.33 -25.26 -0.19
CA ASP A 277 3.29 -24.29 0.18
C ASP A 277 2.18 -24.96 0.98
N LEU A 278 1.70 -26.13 0.55
CA LEU A 278 0.70 -26.91 1.28
C LEU A 278 1.23 -27.41 2.64
N ARG A 279 2.48 -27.85 2.70
CA ARG A 279 3.13 -28.24 3.96
C ARG A 279 3.22 -27.06 4.93
N ASN A 280 3.68 -25.89 4.48
CA ASN A 280 3.75 -24.70 5.30
C ASN A 280 2.37 -24.30 5.88
N LEU A 281 1.30 -24.46 5.10
CA LEU A 281 -0.06 -24.21 5.57
C LEU A 281 -0.50 -25.26 6.60
N ALA A 282 -0.17 -26.54 6.36
CA ALA A 282 -0.51 -27.63 7.28
C ALA A 282 0.24 -27.50 8.61
N GLU A 283 1.51 -27.14 8.58
CA GLU A 283 2.31 -26.86 9.78
C GLU A 283 1.81 -25.63 10.54
N ALA A 284 1.37 -24.61 9.84
CA ALA A 284 0.91 -23.36 10.45
C ALA A 284 -0.50 -23.46 11.06
N PHE A 285 -1.42 -24.18 10.40
CA PHE A 285 -2.87 -24.13 10.69
C PHE A 285 -3.49 -25.51 10.90
N GLY A 286 -2.72 -26.58 10.77
CA GLY A 286 -3.17 -27.97 10.83
C GLY A 286 -3.61 -28.51 9.46
N ALA A 287 -3.45 -29.83 9.27
CA ALA A 287 -3.73 -30.51 7.99
C ALA A 287 -5.20 -30.36 7.53
N GLY A 288 -6.15 -30.36 8.46
CA GLY A 288 -7.58 -30.21 8.16
C GLY A 288 -7.92 -28.82 7.59
N GLU A 289 -7.33 -27.76 8.13
CA GLU A 289 -7.55 -26.40 7.62
C GLU A 289 -6.82 -26.17 6.29
N ALA A 290 -5.60 -26.69 6.13
CA ALA A 290 -4.88 -26.66 4.87
C ALA A 290 -5.66 -27.36 3.74
N ALA A 291 -6.26 -28.52 4.02
CA ALA A 291 -7.11 -29.24 3.06
C ALA A 291 -8.35 -28.43 2.69
N ARG A 292 -9.02 -27.83 3.66
CA ARG A 292 -10.19 -26.94 3.41
C ARG A 292 -9.82 -25.74 2.53
N LEU A 293 -8.71 -25.07 2.81
CA LEU A 293 -8.22 -23.95 2.01
C LEU A 293 -7.86 -24.38 0.58
N GLY A 294 -7.29 -25.60 0.42
CA GLY A 294 -7.03 -26.20 -0.88
C GLY A 294 -8.31 -26.42 -1.70
N ILE A 295 -9.36 -26.96 -1.07
CA ILE A 295 -10.67 -27.15 -1.71
C ILE A 295 -11.30 -25.78 -2.07
N GLU A 296 -11.27 -24.83 -1.15
CA GLU A 296 -11.80 -23.48 -1.40
C GLU A 296 -11.03 -22.75 -2.53
N ALA A 297 -9.73 -23.01 -2.67
CA ALA A 297 -8.91 -22.45 -3.74
C ALA A 297 -9.36 -22.90 -5.15
N LEU A 298 -10.06 -24.01 -5.28
CA LEU A 298 -10.65 -24.48 -6.54
C LEU A 298 -11.93 -23.73 -6.90
N ARG A 299 -12.57 -23.03 -5.97
CA ARG A 299 -13.84 -22.32 -6.19
C ARG A 299 -13.60 -20.93 -6.81
N PRO A 300 -14.55 -20.41 -7.61
CA PRO A 300 -14.48 -19.04 -8.10
C PRO A 300 -14.52 -18.05 -6.92
N ARG A 301 -13.91 -16.88 -7.13
CA ARG A 301 -13.91 -15.81 -6.11
C ARG A 301 -15.34 -15.30 -5.92
N PRO A 302 -15.83 -15.19 -4.67
CA PRO A 302 -17.15 -14.62 -4.43
C PRO A 302 -17.18 -13.15 -4.84
N ALA A 303 -18.29 -12.71 -5.46
CA ALA A 303 -18.53 -11.30 -5.72
C ALA A 303 -18.77 -10.56 -4.39
N LEU A 304 -18.38 -9.28 -4.32
CA LEU A 304 -18.89 -8.38 -3.29
C LEU A 304 -20.40 -8.26 -3.52
N ARG A 305 -21.18 -8.78 -2.58
CA ARG A 305 -22.60 -8.45 -2.49
C ARG A 305 -22.67 -7.33 -1.46
N GLY A 306 -23.16 -6.18 -1.91
CA GLY A 306 -23.57 -5.06 -1.06
C GLY A 306 -24.67 -5.49 -0.10
#